data_71fa8c367b90b507a936c67b69b633d2
#
_entry.id   71fa8c367b90b507a936c67b69b633d2
#
_cell.length_a   1.000
_cell.length_b   1.000
_cell.length_c   1.000
_cell.angle_alpha   90.00
_cell.angle_beta   90.00
_cell.angle_gamma   90.00
#
_symmetry.space_group_name_H-M   'P 1'
#
loop_
_entity.id
_entity.type
_entity.pdbx_description
1 polymer ?
#
loop_
_entity_poly.entity_id
_entity_poly.type
_entity_poly.pdbx_seq_one_letter_code
_entity_poly.pdbx_strand_id
1 'polypeptide(L)'
;NKTMTMEAASAGHAFLDLYDLTGDKAYYDRALGIADTYVRLQREDGSLPIKVDFVTGEPVNDACAMLHPLLRYFQRLKADYGVETYAEAQAEGERWMRDVAIRNFDMTGQFEDVTVLGLQPYENLTNCTAAPYAAYLLSKGAPSAEDMADAVDLARFSEDQFTFWDTPLTENGIKDKATPCVYEQYKYQKPVDNSACNVADAMLSLYEATGEEIYLAKGKALIDNITVVQNAVNGQIPTTWDFRPTKSDRNRTYWINCSYSSISSLLRLEKLLAERQK
;
A
#
# COMPACT_ATOMS: atom_id res chain seq x y z
N ASN A 1 24.70 4.53 -7.44
CA ASN A 1 24.63 3.50 -6.39
C ASN A 1 23.61 3.91 -5.30
N LYS A 2 22.33 4.01 -5.65
CA LYS A 2 21.28 4.39 -4.71
C LYS A 2 20.11 3.40 -4.76
N THR A 3 19.45 3.19 -3.64
CA THR A 3 18.29 2.32 -3.52
C THR A 3 17.20 2.97 -2.68
N MET A 4 15.95 2.61 -2.96
CA MET A 4 14.80 2.95 -2.14
C MET A 4 14.80 2.10 -0.88
N THR A 5 14.66 2.72 0.28
CA THR A 5 14.75 1.99 1.56
C THR A 5 13.59 1.02 1.77
N MET A 6 12.37 1.41 1.42
CA MET A 6 11.19 0.58 1.70
C MET A 6 11.10 -0.71 0.87
N GLU A 7 11.76 -0.78 -0.28
CA GLU A 7 11.77 -1.99 -1.11
C GLU A 7 12.41 -3.20 -0.41
N ALA A 8 13.36 -2.94 0.50
CA ALA A 8 14.01 -4.02 1.25
C ALA A 8 13.05 -4.75 2.20
N ALA A 9 11.97 -4.11 2.66
CA ALA A 9 10.95 -4.78 3.48
C ALA A 9 10.26 -5.91 2.70
N SER A 10 9.95 -5.69 1.42
CA SER A 10 9.39 -6.73 0.55
C SER A 10 10.35 -7.91 0.38
N ALA A 11 11.64 -7.63 0.21
CA ALA A 11 12.66 -8.69 0.18
C ALA A 11 12.74 -9.44 1.52
N GLY A 12 12.62 -8.72 2.64
CA GLY A 12 12.56 -9.32 3.97
C GLY A 12 11.40 -10.30 4.12
N HIS A 13 10.20 -9.91 3.70
CA HIS A 13 9.03 -10.81 3.67
C HIS A 13 9.28 -12.06 2.81
N ALA A 14 9.85 -11.89 1.61
CA ALA A 14 10.16 -13.00 0.72
C ALA A 14 11.19 -13.97 1.33
N PHE A 15 12.18 -13.45 2.05
CA PHE A 15 13.12 -14.31 2.78
C PHE A 15 12.45 -15.08 3.92
N LEU A 16 11.51 -14.49 4.64
CA LEU A 16 10.73 -15.20 5.65
C LEU A 16 9.87 -16.30 5.01
N ASP A 17 9.21 -16.02 3.87
CA ASP A 17 8.44 -17.03 3.13
C ASP A 17 9.32 -18.20 2.67
N LEU A 18 10.53 -17.92 2.20
CA LEU A 18 11.50 -18.96 1.83
C LEU A 18 11.96 -19.76 3.04
N TYR A 19 12.17 -19.13 4.18
CA TYR A 19 12.48 -19.83 5.42
C TYR A 19 11.34 -20.75 5.86
N ASP A 20 10.09 -20.26 5.85
CA ASP A 20 8.92 -21.05 6.21
C ASP A 20 8.75 -22.27 5.28
N LEU A 21 9.05 -22.10 3.99
CA LEU A 21 8.93 -23.16 2.99
C LEU A 21 10.06 -24.20 3.07
N THR A 22 11.28 -23.77 3.35
CA THR A 22 12.48 -24.62 3.20
C THR A 22 13.11 -25.04 4.52
N GLY A 23 12.87 -24.31 5.59
CA GLY A 23 13.58 -24.46 6.88
C GLY A 23 15.05 -24.00 6.85
N ASP A 24 15.52 -23.43 5.73
CA ASP A 24 16.91 -22.97 5.63
C ASP A 24 17.12 -21.65 6.38
N LYS A 25 17.86 -21.77 7.48
CA LYS A 25 18.17 -20.64 8.37
C LYS A 25 18.88 -19.47 7.67
N ALA A 26 19.57 -19.71 6.56
CA ALA A 26 20.23 -18.66 5.81
C ALA A 26 19.24 -17.58 5.31
N TYR A 27 18.01 -17.96 4.99
CA TYR A 27 16.96 -16.99 4.62
C TYR A 27 16.48 -16.17 5.83
N TYR A 28 16.29 -16.82 6.97
CA TYR A 28 15.92 -16.14 8.20
C TYR A 28 17.01 -15.13 8.64
N ASP A 29 18.28 -15.52 8.59
CA ASP A 29 19.39 -14.63 8.94
C ASP A 29 19.48 -13.42 7.97
N ARG A 30 19.13 -13.59 6.70
CA ARG A 30 19.03 -12.46 5.75
C ARG A 30 17.86 -11.53 6.09
N ALA A 31 16.73 -12.08 6.46
CA ALA A 31 15.59 -11.28 6.92
C ALA A 31 16.00 -10.44 8.14
N LEU A 32 16.58 -11.03 9.17
CA LEU A 32 17.05 -10.27 10.34
C LEU A 32 18.08 -9.19 9.96
N GLY A 33 19.01 -9.48 9.04
CA GLY A 33 19.99 -8.49 8.56
C GLY A 33 19.36 -7.28 7.86
N ILE A 34 18.22 -7.47 7.19
CA ILE A 34 17.42 -6.35 6.64
C ILE A 34 16.80 -5.53 7.78
N ALA A 35 16.21 -6.19 8.78
CA ALA A 35 15.61 -5.52 9.93
C ALA A 35 16.65 -4.72 10.73
N ASP A 36 17.83 -5.30 10.99
CA ASP A 36 18.97 -4.63 11.64
C ASP A 36 19.43 -3.39 10.84
N THR A 37 19.37 -3.47 9.51
CA THR A 37 19.74 -2.35 8.66
C THR A 37 18.73 -1.21 8.79
N TYR A 38 17.44 -1.49 8.89
CA TYR A 38 16.43 -0.47 9.14
C TYR A 38 16.64 0.24 10.46
N VAL A 39 16.93 -0.50 11.54
CA VAL A 39 17.23 0.12 12.85
C VAL A 39 18.43 1.06 12.77
N ARG A 40 19.49 0.68 12.03
CA ARG A 40 20.65 1.56 11.84
C ARG A 40 20.37 2.80 11.01
N LEU A 41 19.42 2.73 10.07
CA LEU A 41 19.03 3.86 9.21
C LEU A 41 17.98 4.76 9.84
N GLN A 42 17.30 4.30 10.88
CA GLN A 42 16.27 5.07 11.55
C GLN A 42 16.89 6.26 12.28
N ARG A 43 16.28 7.44 12.06
CA ARG A 43 16.70 8.68 12.70
C ARG A 43 16.15 8.77 14.12
N GLU A 44 16.68 9.68 14.92
CA GLU A 44 16.26 9.91 16.31
C GLU A 44 14.77 10.28 16.43
N ASP A 45 14.18 10.89 15.39
CA ASP A 45 12.75 11.22 15.35
C ASP A 45 11.85 10.05 14.94
N GLY A 46 12.42 8.90 14.63
CA GLY A 46 11.71 7.70 14.17
C GLY A 46 11.55 7.60 12.65
N SER A 47 11.90 8.65 11.90
CA SER A 47 11.83 8.64 10.44
C SER A 47 12.91 7.80 9.79
N LEU A 48 12.73 7.49 8.50
CA LEU A 48 13.78 6.90 7.66
C LEU A 48 13.97 7.68 6.37
N PRO A 49 15.20 7.74 5.86
CA PRO A 49 15.46 8.33 4.55
C PRO A 49 14.77 7.53 3.46
N ILE A 50 14.19 8.20 2.47
CA ILE A 50 13.53 7.53 1.36
C ILE A 50 14.51 6.79 0.45
N LYS A 51 15.70 7.34 0.28
CA LYS A 51 16.79 6.80 -0.56
C LYS A 51 18.12 6.87 0.16
N VAL A 52 18.91 5.81 0.03
CA VAL A 52 20.29 5.76 0.53
C VAL A 52 21.24 5.33 -0.58
N ASP A 53 22.50 5.71 -0.47
CA ASP A 53 23.56 5.05 -1.21
C ASP A 53 23.75 3.64 -0.65
N PHE A 54 23.63 2.62 -1.49
CA PHE A 54 23.63 1.24 -1.01
C PHE A 54 25.01 0.71 -0.57
N VAL A 55 26.08 1.46 -0.85
CA VAL A 55 27.43 1.10 -0.42
C VAL A 55 27.73 1.71 0.95
N THR A 56 27.40 2.98 1.15
CA THR A 56 27.71 3.72 2.37
C THR A 56 26.58 3.73 3.39
N GLY A 57 25.34 3.54 2.95
CA GLY A 57 24.12 3.71 3.77
C GLY A 57 23.73 5.18 3.98
N GLU A 58 24.49 6.13 3.42
CA GLU A 58 24.21 7.55 3.59
C GLU A 58 22.94 7.99 2.86
N PRO A 59 22.11 8.83 3.48
CA PRO A 59 20.94 9.40 2.83
C PRO A 59 21.31 10.19 1.56
N VAL A 60 20.55 9.99 0.49
CA VAL A 60 20.74 10.72 -0.78
C VAL A 60 20.18 12.14 -0.70
N ASN A 61 19.15 12.33 0.12
CA ASN A 61 18.51 13.61 0.38
C ASN A 61 17.75 13.56 1.73
N ASP A 62 17.11 14.66 2.11
CA ASP A 62 16.40 14.79 3.38
C ASP A 62 14.97 14.21 3.36
N ALA A 63 14.49 13.74 2.22
CA ALA A 63 13.14 13.19 2.11
C ALA A 63 12.99 11.91 2.94
N CYS A 64 11.83 11.79 3.60
CA CYS A 64 11.49 10.67 4.45
C CYS A 64 10.65 9.64 3.69
N ALA A 65 10.84 8.38 4.04
CA ALA A 65 9.99 7.29 3.57
C ALA A 65 8.69 7.21 4.39
N MET A 66 7.61 6.75 3.77
CA MET A 66 6.41 6.32 4.50
C MET A 66 6.61 4.89 5.00
N LEU A 67 6.45 4.68 6.29
CA LEU A 67 7.02 3.51 6.97
C LEU A 67 6.15 2.25 6.95
N HIS A 68 4.94 2.28 6.35
CA HIS A 68 4.03 1.13 6.40
C HIS A 68 4.65 -0.22 5.96
N PRO A 69 5.55 -0.30 4.95
CA PRO A 69 6.16 -1.59 4.60
C PRO A 69 7.07 -2.11 5.71
N LEU A 70 7.86 -1.23 6.31
CA LEU A 70 8.74 -1.58 7.43
C LEU A 70 7.94 -2.01 8.66
N LEU A 71 6.91 -1.24 9.01
CA LEU A 71 6.10 -1.51 10.20
C LEU A 71 5.39 -2.87 10.09
N ARG A 72 4.86 -3.21 8.89
CA ARG A 72 4.33 -4.56 8.62
C ARG A 72 5.41 -5.64 8.74
N TYR A 73 6.62 -5.33 8.32
CA TYR A 73 7.73 -6.27 8.40
C TYR A 73 8.12 -6.55 9.85
N PHE A 74 8.27 -5.53 10.68
CA PHE A 74 8.53 -5.70 12.11
C PHE A 74 7.39 -6.41 12.82
N GLN A 75 6.14 -6.07 12.49
CA GLN A 75 4.96 -6.76 13.00
C GLN A 75 5.00 -8.26 12.71
N ARG A 76 5.36 -8.65 11.47
CA ARG A 76 5.49 -10.07 11.10
C ARG A 76 6.60 -10.78 11.88
N LEU A 77 7.78 -10.16 11.98
CA LEU A 77 8.89 -10.73 12.78
C LEU A 77 8.47 -10.99 14.23
N LYS A 78 7.72 -10.07 14.81
CA LYS A 78 7.18 -10.24 16.17
C LYS A 78 6.11 -11.33 16.23
N ALA A 79 5.09 -11.26 15.37
CA ALA A 79 3.92 -12.14 15.44
C ALA A 79 4.25 -13.60 15.10
N ASP A 80 5.02 -13.83 14.04
CA ASP A 80 5.26 -15.18 13.51
C ASP A 80 6.52 -15.83 14.11
N TYR A 81 7.50 -15.03 14.52
CA TYR A 81 8.81 -15.53 14.98
C TYR A 81 9.18 -15.13 16.42
N GLY A 82 8.34 -14.35 17.10
CA GLY A 82 8.59 -13.91 18.47
C GLY A 82 9.78 -12.95 18.63
N VAL A 83 10.17 -12.25 17.57
CA VAL A 83 11.31 -11.32 17.58
C VAL A 83 10.88 -9.97 18.15
N GLU A 84 11.24 -9.69 19.39
CA GLU A 84 10.91 -8.44 20.09
C GLU A 84 12.00 -7.35 19.94
N THR A 85 13.14 -7.67 19.36
CA THR A 85 14.30 -6.76 19.25
C THR A 85 13.97 -5.46 18.52
N TYR A 86 12.99 -5.48 17.63
CA TYR A 86 12.60 -4.33 16.80
C TYR A 86 11.41 -3.54 17.34
N ALA A 87 10.90 -3.88 18.53
CA ALA A 87 9.69 -3.27 19.10
C ALA A 87 9.84 -1.75 19.34
N GLU A 88 11.01 -1.30 19.80
CA GLU A 88 11.29 0.12 20.00
C GLU A 88 11.32 0.87 18.66
N ALA A 89 12.05 0.35 17.68
CA ALA A 89 12.13 0.94 16.34
C ALA A 89 10.76 0.98 15.66
N GLN A 90 9.93 -0.04 15.84
CA GLN A 90 8.54 -0.05 15.37
C GLN A 90 7.73 1.06 16.03
N ALA A 91 7.79 1.19 17.36
CA ALA A 91 7.04 2.20 18.11
C ALA A 91 7.45 3.64 17.71
N GLU A 92 8.75 3.89 17.52
CA GLU A 92 9.27 5.18 17.07
C GLU A 92 8.79 5.51 15.64
N GLY A 93 8.82 4.54 14.75
CA GLY A 93 8.29 4.70 13.39
C GLY A 93 6.78 4.96 13.38
N GLU A 94 5.99 4.25 14.19
CA GLU A 94 4.55 4.50 14.34
C GLU A 94 4.27 5.90 14.88
N ARG A 95 5.05 6.34 15.88
CA ARG A 95 4.95 7.69 16.42
C ARG A 95 5.22 8.74 15.33
N TRP A 96 6.30 8.59 14.57
CA TRP A 96 6.60 9.51 13.48
C TRP A 96 5.49 9.53 12.42
N MET A 97 4.97 8.38 12.01
CA MET A 97 3.85 8.30 11.06
C MET A 97 2.63 9.06 11.58
N ARG A 98 2.28 8.90 12.85
CA ARG A 98 1.13 9.57 13.47
C ARG A 98 1.34 11.07 13.63
N ASP A 99 2.46 11.47 14.22
CA ASP A 99 2.67 12.86 14.64
C ASP A 99 3.11 13.77 13.49
N VAL A 100 3.73 13.20 12.47
CA VAL A 100 4.27 13.96 11.34
C VAL A 100 3.48 13.67 10.06
N ALA A 101 3.48 12.43 9.55
CA ALA A 101 2.92 12.14 8.24
C ALA A 101 1.40 12.34 8.22
N ILE A 102 0.66 11.79 9.18
CA ILE A 102 -0.80 11.92 9.25
C ILE A 102 -1.21 13.34 9.60
N ARG A 103 -0.64 13.92 10.65
CA ARG A 103 -1.03 15.24 11.14
C ARG A 103 -0.78 16.37 10.15
N ASN A 104 0.23 16.23 9.31
CA ASN A 104 0.56 17.20 8.28
C ASN A 104 0.01 16.85 6.89
N PHE A 105 -0.69 15.72 6.75
CA PHE A 105 -1.10 15.15 5.46
C PHE A 105 0.07 14.99 4.48
N ASP A 106 1.26 14.73 4.99
CA ASP A 106 2.47 14.56 4.20
C ASP A 106 2.58 13.11 3.69
N MET A 107 1.62 12.70 2.89
CA MET A 107 1.60 11.42 2.20
C MET A 107 2.29 11.52 0.85
N THR A 108 3.47 12.14 0.85
CA THR A 108 4.27 12.40 -0.34
C THR A 108 5.47 11.47 -0.41
N GLY A 109 6.16 11.45 -1.55
CA GLY A 109 7.52 10.95 -1.62
C GLY A 109 7.70 9.44 -1.69
N GLN A 110 6.67 8.70 -1.97
CA GLN A 110 6.77 7.23 -2.07
C GLN A 110 7.07 6.73 -3.48
N PHE A 111 7.07 7.61 -4.47
CA PHE A 111 7.29 7.19 -5.84
C PHE A 111 8.77 7.00 -6.12
N GLU A 112 9.08 5.93 -6.84
CA GLU A 112 10.43 5.41 -7.11
C GLU A 112 11.43 6.48 -7.53
N ASP A 113 10.99 7.39 -8.38
CA ASP A 113 11.84 8.41 -8.98
C ASP A 113 11.44 9.84 -8.65
N VAL A 114 10.40 10.03 -7.84
CA VAL A 114 9.94 11.37 -7.55
C VAL A 114 10.88 12.02 -6.55
N THR A 115 11.55 13.02 -7.02
CA THR A 115 12.23 13.97 -6.15
C THR A 115 11.16 14.87 -5.57
N VAL A 116 10.78 14.63 -4.33
CA VAL A 116 9.80 15.46 -3.61
C VAL A 116 10.32 16.84 -3.25
N LEU A 117 11.63 17.00 -3.29
CA LEU A 117 12.27 18.29 -3.07
C LEU A 117 11.86 19.28 -4.17
N GLY A 118 11.34 20.44 -3.77
CA GLY A 118 10.90 21.49 -4.68
C GLY A 118 9.46 21.35 -5.18
N LEU A 119 8.74 20.28 -4.80
CA LEU A 119 7.30 20.18 -5.01
C LEU A 119 6.55 20.72 -3.80
N GLN A 120 5.39 21.30 -4.06
CA GLN A 120 4.47 21.59 -2.96
C GLN A 120 3.87 20.27 -2.47
N PRO A 121 3.58 20.09 -1.18
CA PRO A 121 3.00 18.84 -0.65
C PRO A 121 1.75 18.41 -1.43
N TYR A 122 0.83 19.32 -1.73
CA TYR A 122 -0.39 19.03 -2.48
C TYR A 122 -0.15 18.62 -3.95
N GLU A 123 1.01 18.90 -4.51
CA GLU A 123 1.34 18.50 -5.89
C GLU A 123 1.80 17.06 -6.00
N ASN A 124 2.22 16.46 -4.91
CA ASN A 124 2.76 15.12 -4.87
C ASN A 124 2.02 14.18 -3.91
N LEU A 125 0.78 14.48 -3.60
CA LEU A 125 -0.05 13.57 -2.81
C LEU A 125 -0.23 12.26 -3.56
N THR A 126 -0.11 11.15 -2.83
CA THR A 126 -0.20 9.80 -3.37
C THR A 126 -1.06 8.90 -2.48
N ASN A 127 -1.79 7.99 -3.12
CA ASN A 127 -2.56 6.96 -2.44
C ASN A 127 -1.73 5.74 -2.04
N CYS A 128 -0.48 5.64 -2.52
CA CYS A 128 0.38 4.47 -2.26
C CYS A 128 0.68 4.22 -0.79
N THR A 129 0.42 5.17 0.08
CA THR A 129 0.77 5.11 1.49
C THR A 129 -0.42 5.18 2.42
N ALA A 130 -1.41 6.02 2.13
CA ALA A 130 -2.53 6.26 3.03
C ALA A 130 -3.37 5.00 3.25
N ALA A 131 -3.88 4.39 2.18
CA ALA A 131 -4.68 3.19 2.28
C ALA A 131 -3.92 1.98 2.86
N PRO A 132 -2.67 1.66 2.43
CA PRO A 132 -1.90 0.60 3.06
C PRO A 132 -1.57 0.85 4.52
N TYR A 133 -1.37 2.12 4.93
CA TYR A 133 -1.15 2.42 6.33
C TYR A 133 -2.42 2.28 7.16
N ALA A 134 -3.59 2.67 6.64
CA ALA A 134 -4.88 2.39 7.27
C ALA A 134 -5.06 0.88 7.51
N ALA A 135 -4.81 0.06 6.51
CA ALA A 135 -4.87 -1.40 6.64
C ALA A 135 -3.85 -1.95 7.65
N TYR A 136 -2.66 -1.33 7.76
CA TYR A 136 -1.68 -1.69 8.79
C TYR A 136 -2.21 -1.41 10.20
N LEU A 137 -2.74 -0.21 10.46
CA LEU A 137 -3.27 0.16 11.77
C LEU A 137 -4.34 -0.81 12.25
N LEU A 138 -5.21 -1.25 11.33
CA LEU A 138 -6.29 -2.21 11.62
C LEU A 138 -5.82 -3.66 11.73
N SER A 139 -4.63 -4.00 11.23
CA SER A 139 -4.06 -5.35 11.34
C SER A 139 -3.41 -5.64 12.69
N LYS A 140 -3.26 -4.64 13.55
CA LYS A 140 -2.83 -4.83 14.93
C LYS A 140 -3.87 -5.68 15.66
N GLY A 141 -3.45 -6.69 16.40
CA GLY A 141 -4.38 -7.63 17.04
C GLY A 141 -5.45 -6.99 17.93
N ALA A 142 -5.21 -5.76 18.39
CA ALA A 142 -6.16 -4.93 19.13
C ALA A 142 -5.86 -3.45 18.79
N PRO A 143 -6.39 -2.91 17.67
CA PRO A 143 -6.19 -1.52 17.32
C PRO A 143 -6.79 -0.60 18.40
N SER A 144 -6.05 0.44 18.78
CA SER A 144 -6.54 1.45 19.71
C SER A 144 -7.66 2.30 19.10
N ALA A 145 -8.38 3.06 19.91
CA ALA A 145 -9.37 4.02 19.40
C ALA A 145 -8.71 5.08 18.48
N GLU A 146 -7.46 5.42 18.75
CA GLU A 146 -6.69 6.35 17.92
C GLU A 146 -6.28 5.68 16.59
N ASP A 147 -5.78 4.43 16.61
CA ASP A 147 -5.51 3.66 15.38
C ASP A 147 -6.75 3.55 14.49
N MET A 148 -7.91 3.32 15.11
CA MET A 148 -9.17 3.25 14.38
C MET A 148 -9.54 4.60 13.75
N ALA A 149 -9.41 5.69 14.50
CA ALA A 149 -9.71 7.04 13.98
C ALA A 149 -8.77 7.41 12.83
N ASP A 150 -7.46 7.20 13.01
CA ASP A 150 -6.46 7.47 11.98
C ASP A 150 -6.71 6.59 10.73
N ALA A 151 -7.07 5.31 10.90
CA ALA A 151 -7.38 4.42 9.77
C ALA A 151 -8.61 4.89 8.98
N VAL A 152 -9.66 5.35 9.67
CA VAL A 152 -10.85 5.91 9.01
C VAL A 152 -10.50 7.19 8.24
N ASP A 153 -9.73 8.09 8.83
CA ASP A 153 -9.33 9.34 8.17
C ASP A 153 -8.44 9.10 6.95
N LEU A 154 -7.50 8.15 7.04
CA LEU A 154 -6.65 7.75 5.91
C LEU A 154 -7.46 7.08 4.79
N ALA A 155 -8.42 6.22 5.14
CA ALA A 155 -9.31 5.61 4.15
C ALA A 155 -10.18 6.67 3.46
N ARG A 156 -10.71 7.64 4.21
CA ARG A 156 -11.45 8.80 3.65
C ARG A 156 -10.56 9.65 2.76
N PHE A 157 -9.34 9.96 3.19
CA PHE A 157 -8.39 10.67 2.33
C PHE A 157 -8.19 9.96 0.99
N SER A 158 -7.99 8.63 1.01
CA SER A 158 -7.84 7.83 -0.21
C SER A 158 -9.13 7.81 -1.04
N GLU A 159 -10.27 7.76 -0.41
CA GLU A 159 -11.58 7.80 -1.07
C GLU A 159 -11.85 9.16 -1.70
N ASP A 160 -11.72 10.23 -0.93
CA ASP A 160 -12.11 11.58 -1.36
C ASP A 160 -11.16 12.16 -2.43
N GLN A 161 -9.89 11.81 -2.36
CA GLN A 161 -8.88 12.40 -3.23
C GLN A 161 -8.57 11.58 -4.49
N PHE A 162 -8.73 10.25 -4.44
CA PHE A 162 -8.21 9.38 -5.49
C PHE A 162 -9.24 8.39 -6.04
N THR A 163 -10.40 8.20 -5.38
CA THR A 163 -11.37 7.18 -5.80
C THR A 163 -12.50 7.79 -6.62
N PHE A 164 -12.79 7.19 -7.74
CA PHE A 164 -13.89 7.56 -8.63
C PHE A 164 -14.91 6.44 -8.63
N TRP A 165 -16.03 6.67 -7.96
CA TRP A 165 -17.10 5.68 -7.83
C TRP A 165 -17.95 5.52 -9.07
N ASP A 166 -18.06 6.60 -9.88
CA ASP A 166 -18.75 6.58 -11.16
C ASP A 166 -18.00 7.46 -12.18
N THR A 167 -18.35 7.31 -13.44
CA THR A 167 -17.80 8.11 -14.53
C THR A 167 -18.18 9.58 -14.35
N PRO A 168 -17.23 10.52 -14.51
CA PRO A 168 -17.54 11.95 -14.45
C PRO A 168 -18.70 12.35 -15.37
N LEU A 169 -19.50 13.32 -14.98
CA LEU A 169 -20.66 13.76 -15.75
C LEU A 169 -20.33 14.17 -17.20
N THR A 170 -19.15 14.73 -17.40
CA THR A 170 -18.64 15.09 -18.75
C THR A 170 -18.38 13.88 -19.64
N GLU A 171 -18.33 12.70 -19.08
CA GLU A 171 -18.07 11.44 -19.78
C GLU A 171 -19.35 10.60 -19.89
N ASN A 172 -20.52 11.22 -19.76
CA ASN A 172 -21.82 10.57 -19.94
C ASN A 172 -21.91 9.93 -21.34
N GLY A 173 -22.33 8.69 -21.40
CA GLY A 173 -22.47 7.92 -22.64
C GLY A 173 -21.30 6.98 -22.93
N ILE A 174 -20.29 6.90 -22.07
CA ILE A 174 -19.31 5.81 -22.11
C ILE A 174 -20.02 4.52 -21.69
N LYS A 175 -20.14 3.59 -22.65
CA LYS A 175 -20.89 2.36 -22.43
C LYS A 175 -20.19 1.39 -21.49
N ASP A 176 -18.90 1.34 -21.53
CA ASP A 176 -18.09 0.39 -20.75
C ASP A 176 -17.34 1.16 -19.67
N LYS A 177 -18.03 1.48 -18.59
CA LYS A 177 -17.45 2.20 -17.47
C LYS A 177 -16.41 1.34 -16.77
N ALA A 178 -15.19 1.86 -16.65
CA ALA A 178 -14.14 1.25 -15.84
C ALA A 178 -14.12 1.88 -14.43
N THR A 179 -15.27 2.00 -13.81
CA THR A 179 -15.46 2.51 -12.45
C THR A 179 -16.22 1.47 -11.61
N PRO A 180 -15.99 1.45 -10.28
CA PRO A 180 -15.10 2.35 -9.54
C PRO A 180 -13.62 2.10 -9.84
N CYS A 181 -12.81 3.15 -9.74
CA CYS A 181 -11.37 3.06 -9.94
C CYS A 181 -10.62 4.05 -9.05
N VAL A 182 -9.31 3.88 -8.93
CA VAL A 182 -8.49 4.68 -8.04
C VAL A 182 -7.28 5.24 -8.78
N TYR A 183 -7.02 6.53 -8.64
CA TYR A 183 -5.79 7.15 -9.08
C TYR A 183 -4.67 6.91 -8.06
N GLU A 184 -3.47 6.77 -8.56
CA GLU A 184 -2.30 6.56 -7.71
C GLU A 184 -1.82 7.85 -7.05
N GLN A 185 -1.82 8.94 -7.81
CA GLN A 185 -1.34 10.25 -7.36
C GLN A 185 -1.94 11.40 -8.17
N TYR A 186 -1.86 12.61 -7.62
CA TYR A 186 -2.40 13.81 -8.26
C TYR A 186 -1.80 14.10 -9.63
N LYS A 187 -0.49 13.96 -9.78
CA LYS A 187 0.18 14.25 -11.06
C LYS A 187 -0.03 13.18 -12.12
N TYR A 188 -0.43 11.98 -11.70
CA TYR A 188 -0.65 10.86 -12.58
C TYR A 188 -2.12 10.46 -12.56
N GLN A 189 -2.93 11.27 -13.24
CA GLN A 189 -4.39 11.13 -13.24
C GLN A 189 -4.84 9.97 -14.13
N LYS A 190 -4.47 8.75 -13.76
CA LYS A 190 -4.91 7.51 -14.40
C LYS A 190 -5.32 6.49 -13.36
N PRO A 191 -6.37 5.70 -13.64
CA PRO A 191 -6.67 4.54 -12.84
C PRO A 191 -5.49 3.57 -12.80
N VAL A 192 -5.18 3.07 -11.60
CA VAL A 192 -4.11 2.09 -11.35
C VAL A 192 -4.67 0.95 -10.51
N ASP A 193 -4.54 -0.29 -11.01
CA ASP A 193 -5.13 -1.45 -10.33
C ASP A 193 -4.52 -1.71 -8.96
N ASN A 194 -3.21 -1.54 -8.81
CA ASN A 194 -2.56 -1.67 -7.51
C ASN A 194 -3.12 -0.68 -6.48
N SER A 195 -3.41 0.56 -6.89
CA SER A 195 -4.03 1.57 -6.02
C SER A 195 -5.47 1.20 -5.66
N ALA A 196 -6.23 0.63 -6.60
CA ALA A 196 -7.56 0.12 -6.33
C ALA A 196 -7.52 -1.03 -5.31
N CYS A 197 -6.56 -1.94 -5.43
CA CYS A 197 -6.33 -3.01 -4.44
C CYS A 197 -6.02 -2.46 -3.05
N ASN A 198 -5.13 -1.46 -2.96
CA ASN A 198 -4.78 -0.84 -1.68
C ASN A 198 -5.98 -0.23 -0.97
N VAL A 199 -6.83 0.52 -1.71
CA VAL A 199 -8.06 1.08 -1.13
C VAL A 199 -9.06 -0.01 -0.79
N ALA A 200 -9.24 -1.00 -1.66
CA ALA A 200 -10.12 -2.13 -1.38
C ALA A 200 -9.69 -2.87 -0.10
N ASP A 201 -8.41 -3.13 0.07
CA ASP A 201 -7.88 -3.81 1.26
C ASP A 201 -8.06 -2.98 2.53
N ALA A 202 -7.93 -1.65 2.45
CA ALA A 202 -8.26 -0.77 3.57
C ALA A 202 -9.76 -0.83 3.93
N MET A 203 -10.64 -0.82 2.92
CA MET A 203 -12.08 -0.97 3.13
C MET A 203 -12.43 -2.34 3.73
N LEU A 204 -11.83 -3.43 3.24
CA LEU A 204 -12.06 -4.75 3.83
C LEU A 204 -11.56 -4.81 5.27
N SER A 205 -10.42 -4.17 5.59
CA SER A 205 -9.91 -4.10 6.96
C SER A 205 -10.85 -3.31 7.88
N LEU A 206 -11.45 -2.21 7.39
CA LEU A 206 -12.47 -1.46 8.12
C LEU A 206 -13.72 -2.31 8.36
N TYR A 207 -14.15 -3.07 7.36
CA TYR A 207 -15.27 -4.00 7.54
C TYR A 207 -14.97 -5.05 8.62
N GLU A 208 -13.81 -5.68 8.56
CA GLU A 208 -13.40 -6.68 9.57
C GLU A 208 -13.35 -6.10 10.99
N ALA A 209 -12.93 -4.83 11.12
CA ALA A 209 -12.82 -4.15 12.40
C ALA A 209 -14.16 -3.60 12.95
N THR A 210 -15.09 -3.20 12.07
CA THR A 210 -16.34 -2.49 12.48
C THR A 210 -17.61 -3.28 12.24
N GLY A 211 -17.61 -4.23 11.31
CA GLY A 211 -18.81 -4.93 10.83
C GLY A 211 -19.72 -4.08 9.93
N GLU A 212 -19.30 -2.85 9.55
CA GLU A 212 -20.13 -1.96 8.75
C GLU A 212 -20.15 -2.39 7.27
N GLU A 213 -21.31 -2.79 6.78
CA GLU A 213 -21.53 -3.33 5.41
C GLU A 213 -21.10 -2.38 4.29
N ILE A 214 -21.09 -1.07 4.54
CA ILE A 214 -20.67 -0.09 3.53
C ILE A 214 -19.21 -0.29 3.13
N TYR A 215 -18.34 -0.64 4.06
CA TYR A 215 -16.94 -0.90 3.77
C TYR A 215 -16.74 -2.16 2.93
N LEU A 216 -17.48 -3.23 3.24
CA LEU A 216 -17.47 -4.43 2.41
C LEU A 216 -17.97 -4.14 1.00
N ALA A 217 -19.07 -3.40 0.86
CA ALA A 217 -19.63 -3.03 -0.43
C ALA A 217 -18.63 -2.23 -1.28
N LYS A 218 -17.94 -1.26 -0.68
CA LYS A 218 -16.91 -0.46 -1.32
C LYS A 218 -15.69 -1.29 -1.75
N GLY A 219 -15.15 -2.09 -0.86
CA GLY A 219 -14.02 -2.98 -1.15
C GLY A 219 -14.35 -3.95 -2.28
N LYS A 220 -15.53 -4.59 -2.20
CA LYS A 220 -16.01 -5.50 -3.24
C LYS A 220 -16.17 -4.80 -4.59
N ALA A 221 -16.73 -3.61 -4.64
CA ALA A 221 -16.94 -2.88 -5.89
C ALA A 221 -15.61 -2.57 -6.61
N LEU A 222 -14.60 -2.16 -5.86
CA LEU A 222 -13.24 -1.93 -6.39
C LEU A 222 -12.61 -3.21 -6.93
N ILE A 223 -12.73 -4.32 -6.20
CA ILE A 223 -12.18 -5.62 -6.61
C ILE A 223 -12.94 -6.18 -7.83
N ASP A 224 -14.27 -6.06 -7.85
CA ASP A 224 -15.07 -6.49 -9.00
C ASP A 224 -14.63 -5.75 -10.28
N ASN A 225 -14.31 -4.45 -10.18
CA ASN A 225 -13.88 -3.68 -11.35
C ASN A 225 -12.52 -4.13 -11.91
N ILE A 226 -11.64 -4.68 -11.10
CA ILE A 226 -10.38 -5.28 -11.57
C ILE A 226 -10.66 -6.38 -12.59
N THR A 227 -11.69 -7.19 -12.37
CA THR A 227 -12.09 -8.24 -13.32
C THR A 227 -12.71 -7.66 -14.60
N VAL A 228 -13.37 -6.51 -14.51
CA VAL A 228 -13.95 -5.82 -15.69
C VAL A 228 -12.87 -5.28 -16.63
N VAL A 229 -11.76 -4.80 -16.07
CA VAL A 229 -10.65 -4.25 -16.86
C VAL A 229 -9.63 -5.30 -17.30
N GLN A 230 -9.74 -6.52 -16.81
CA GLN A 230 -8.87 -7.64 -17.18
C GLN A 230 -8.88 -7.86 -18.69
N ASN A 231 -7.72 -8.14 -19.26
CA ASN A 231 -7.58 -8.47 -20.69
C ASN A 231 -8.25 -9.81 -20.97
N ALA A 232 -9.33 -9.80 -21.76
CA ALA A 232 -10.12 -10.98 -22.09
C ALA A 232 -9.36 -12.03 -22.91
N VAL A 233 -8.26 -11.66 -23.57
CA VAL A 233 -7.50 -12.57 -24.45
C VAL A 233 -6.44 -13.35 -23.67
N ASN A 234 -5.70 -12.67 -22.79
CA ASN A 234 -4.56 -13.26 -22.08
C ASN A 234 -4.70 -13.29 -20.56
N GLY A 235 -5.80 -12.77 -20.00
CA GLY A 235 -6.08 -12.76 -18.58
C GLY A 235 -5.22 -11.79 -17.76
N GLN A 236 -4.38 -10.99 -18.37
CA GLN A 236 -3.54 -10.04 -17.65
C GLN A 236 -4.37 -8.89 -17.05
N ILE A 237 -3.98 -8.46 -15.87
CA ILE A 237 -4.52 -7.27 -15.21
C ILE A 237 -3.68 -6.07 -15.65
N PRO A 238 -4.29 -5.00 -16.20
CA PRO A 238 -3.55 -3.83 -16.63
C PRO A 238 -2.99 -3.04 -15.44
N THR A 239 -1.85 -2.42 -15.62
CA THR A 239 -1.32 -1.48 -14.62
C THR A 239 -2.14 -0.20 -14.62
N THR A 240 -2.41 0.32 -15.82
CA THR A 240 -3.17 1.56 -16.01
C THR A 240 -4.11 1.45 -17.19
N TRP A 241 -5.19 2.21 -17.16
CA TRP A 241 -6.10 2.36 -18.29
C TRP A 241 -6.66 3.79 -18.38
N ASP A 242 -7.36 4.11 -19.47
CA ASP A 242 -8.08 5.36 -19.59
C ASP A 242 -9.58 5.13 -19.31
N PHE A 243 -10.25 6.12 -18.73
CA PHE A 243 -11.73 6.14 -18.59
C PHE A 243 -12.42 6.04 -19.94
N ARG A 244 -11.79 6.58 -20.98
CA ARG A 244 -12.27 6.54 -22.34
C ARG A 244 -11.71 5.31 -23.02
N PRO A 245 -12.50 4.27 -23.21
CA PRO A 245 -12.07 3.13 -23.98
C PRO A 245 -12.02 3.53 -25.46
N THR A 246 -10.95 4.14 -25.86
CA THR A 246 -10.68 4.31 -27.29
C THR A 246 -10.13 3.01 -27.83
N LYS A 247 -11.01 2.22 -28.39
CA LYS A 247 -10.72 1.08 -29.26
C LYS A 247 -9.73 0.07 -28.72
N SER A 248 -8.82 -0.38 -28.71
CA SER A 248 -7.95 -1.46 -28.30
C SER A 248 -7.02 -1.10 -27.13
N ASP A 249 -7.04 0.11 -26.63
CA ASP A 249 -5.95 0.65 -25.83
C ASP A 249 -6.22 0.82 -24.35
N ARG A 250 -7.23 0.13 -23.82
CA ARG A 250 -7.51 0.17 -22.38
C ARG A 250 -6.32 -0.26 -21.53
N ASN A 251 -5.51 -1.16 -22.05
CA ASN A 251 -4.57 -1.97 -21.30
C ASN A 251 -3.18 -1.81 -21.88
N ARG A 252 -2.54 -0.69 -21.61
CA ARG A 252 -1.26 -0.34 -22.23
C ARG A 252 -0.05 -0.91 -21.54
N THR A 253 -0.16 -1.18 -20.22
CA THR A 253 0.97 -1.58 -19.39
C THR A 253 0.55 -2.72 -18.47
N TYR A 254 1.40 -3.72 -18.32
CA TYR A 254 1.13 -4.90 -17.51
C TYR A 254 2.33 -5.15 -16.59
N TRP A 255 2.32 -4.51 -15.45
CA TRP A 255 3.32 -4.76 -14.42
C TRP A 255 2.88 -5.91 -13.51
N ILE A 256 3.82 -6.74 -13.14
CA ILE A 256 3.53 -7.94 -12.36
C ILE A 256 2.96 -7.63 -10.98
N ASN A 257 3.37 -6.53 -10.37
CA ASN A 257 2.85 -6.10 -9.07
C ASN A 257 1.33 -5.87 -9.10
N CYS A 258 0.79 -5.31 -10.17
CA CYS A 258 -0.65 -5.13 -10.30
C CYS A 258 -1.40 -6.47 -10.35
N SER A 259 -0.88 -7.44 -11.12
CA SER A 259 -1.46 -8.79 -11.14
C SER A 259 -1.36 -9.48 -9.77
N TYR A 260 -0.23 -9.33 -9.08
CA TYR A 260 -0.06 -9.91 -7.75
C TYR A 260 -1.02 -9.31 -6.72
N SER A 261 -1.10 -7.98 -6.65
CA SER A 261 -2.01 -7.28 -5.74
C SER A 261 -3.48 -7.64 -6.02
N SER A 262 -3.85 -7.70 -7.30
CA SER A 262 -5.22 -8.07 -7.71
C SER A 262 -5.59 -9.49 -7.27
N ILE A 263 -4.69 -10.46 -7.47
CA ILE A 263 -4.91 -11.84 -7.02
C ILE A 263 -5.04 -11.87 -5.49
N SER A 264 -4.18 -11.19 -4.77
CA SER A 264 -4.21 -11.16 -3.30
C SER A 264 -5.53 -10.57 -2.77
N SER A 265 -5.99 -9.45 -3.33
CA SER A 265 -7.25 -8.82 -2.91
C SER A 265 -8.47 -9.67 -3.29
N LEU A 266 -8.46 -10.33 -4.46
CA LEU A 266 -9.51 -11.27 -4.86
C LEU A 266 -9.60 -12.46 -3.90
N LEU A 267 -8.48 -13.10 -3.56
CA LEU A 267 -8.45 -14.22 -2.63
C LEU A 267 -8.89 -13.82 -1.22
N ARG A 268 -8.51 -12.61 -0.77
CA ARG A 268 -8.96 -12.06 0.51
C ARG A 268 -10.47 -11.87 0.54
N LEU A 269 -11.03 -11.27 -0.51
CA LEU A 269 -12.49 -11.08 -0.63
C LEU A 269 -13.23 -12.41 -0.67
N GLU A 270 -12.75 -13.39 -1.45
CA GLU A 270 -13.34 -14.72 -1.53
C GLU A 270 -13.39 -15.40 -0.14
N LYS A 271 -12.28 -15.37 0.58
CA LYS A 271 -12.21 -15.92 1.95
C LYS A 271 -13.22 -15.24 2.87
N LEU A 272 -13.27 -13.92 2.87
CA LEU A 272 -14.16 -13.14 3.71
C LEU A 272 -15.64 -13.41 3.40
N LEU A 273 -16.01 -13.52 2.13
CA LEU A 273 -17.37 -13.87 1.73
C LEU A 273 -17.75 -15.32 2.10
N ALA A 274 -16.80 -16.26 2.02
CA ALA A 274 -17.02 -17.64 2.43
C ALA A 274 -17.24 -17.78 3.95
N GLU A 275 -16.54 -16.98 4.75
CA GLU A 275 -16.70 -16.95 6.22
C GLU A 275 -18.07 -16.41 6.64
N ARG A 276 -18.67 -15.50 5.88
CA ARG A 276 -20.04 -14.98 6.14
C ARG A 276 -21.15 -15.97 5.87
N GLN A 277 -20.91 -17.02 5.10
CA GLN A 277 -21.92 -18.03 4.75
C GLN A 277 -22.00 -19.17 5.77
N LYS A 278 -21.09 -19.19 6.74
CA LYS A 278 -21.07 -20.16 7.84
C LYS A 278 -21.83 -19.68 9.05
#